data_bee4df7d84e8acedd9df7688028156a5
#
_entry.id   bee4df7d84e8acedd9df7688028156a5
#
_cell.length_a   1.000
_cell.length_b   1.000
_cell.length_c   1.000
_cell.angle_alpha   90.00
_cell.angle_beta   90.00
_cell.angle_gamma   90.00
#
_symmetry.space_group_name_H-M   'P 1'
#
loop_
_entity.id
_entity.type
_entity.pdbx_description
1 polymer ?
#
loop_
_entity_poly.entity_id
_entity_poly.type
_entity_poly.pdbx_seq_one_letter_code
_entity_poly.pdbx_strand_id
1 'polypeptide(L)'
;MHKELGKDNRTRFWQRERYMKIQDEVKQAVATAISEHDFKHVEWIAAGGSYGGFYPADYFMAHEATVLSSRMHTSNEFVFAPPATLGESTICIVCSMRGTKETCEAARIAKDHGAYVIAIYVEESQLTEVCDQKIKYESIALDESKTERVNSSVGLLIAANLVNQTEGYARMNEMEMAFDQVDSLYREAVVRTTPIAQTWAQLVKDAPTIYVMGSGPAYGSAYIFSICNIEEMLQKSSPTINSCEFFHGPFEVLVNEDPIFQLVSYGRCRPADMRALNFLSTYAAEKTFVLDAVDLGITELPEEVAEYFNHVLFSPILNNVFMRELSKATGKDYMTRTYMWKVPY
;
A
#
# COMPACT_ATOMS: atom_id res chain seq x y z
N MET A 1 -61.01 -10.28 -15.49
CA MET A 1 -60.50 -10.57 -14.12
C MET A 1 -59.02 -10.13 -14.09
N HIS A 2 -58.81 -8.85 -13.83
CA HIS A 2 -57.48 -8.24 -13.68
C HIS A 2 -56.97 -8.48 -12.26
N LYS A 3 -55.82 -9.12 -12.09
CA LYS A 3 -55.08 -9.14 -10.82
C LYS A 3 -54.00 -8.05 -10.86
N GLU A 4 -54.15 -7.12 -9.95
CA GLU A 4 -53.17 -6.10 -9.59
C GLU A 4 -51.86 -6.77 -9.17
N LEU A 5 -50.78 -6.41 -9.85
CA LEU A 5 -49.41 -6.67 -9.38
C LEU A 5 -48.93 -5.46 -8.57
N GLY A 6 -48.70 -5.74 -7.31
CA GLY A 6 -48.45 -4.77 -6.22
C GLY A 6 -47.26 -3.85 -6.44
N LYS A 7 -47.52 -2.64 -6.05
CA LYS A 7 -46.55 -1.59 -5.74
C LYS A 7 -45.79 -2.00 -4.49
N ASP A 8 -44.58 -2.55 -4.63
CA ASP A 8 -43.65 -2.58 -3.47
C ASP A 8 -42.16 -2.79 -3.84
N ASN A 9 -41.69 -2.16 -4.90
CA ASN A 9 -40.27 -2.22 -5.27
C ASN A 9 -39.56 -0.86 -5.32
N ARG A 10 -40.17 0.21 -4.79
CA ARG A 10 -39.57 1.55 -4.81
C ARG A 10 -38.99 2.01 -3.47
N THR A 11 -39.14 1.28 -2.40
CA THR A 11 -38.70 1.65 -1.05
C THR A 11 -37.39 0.98 -0.62
N ARG A 12 -36.81 0.07 -1.41
CA ARG A 12 -35.53 -0.58 -1.09
C ARG A 12 -34.28 0.15 -1.58
N PHE A 13 -34.42 1.28 -2.27
CA PHE A 13 -33.29 2.01 -2.88
C PHE A 13 -32.70 3.12 -1.99
N TRP A 14 -33.18 3.35 -0.79
CA TRP A 14 -32.75 4.52 0.03
C TRP A 14 -32.25 4.19 1.44
N GLN A 15 -31.98 2.94 1.76
CA GLN A 15 -31.11 2.63 2.90
C GLN A 15 -29.69 2.44 2.37
N ARG A 16 -29.03 3.50 1.90
CA ARG A 16 -27.59 3.62 2.04
C ARG A 16 -27.36 3.69 3.55
N GLU A 17 -26.92 2.55 4.12
CA GLU A 17 -26.22 2.60 5.39
C GLU A 17 -25.20 3.72 5.26
N ARG A 18 -25.30 4.74 6.12
CA ARG A 18 -24.24 5.74 6.24
C ARG A 18 -23.06 4.99 6.87
N TYR A 19 -22.25 4.38 6.03
CA TYR A 19 -20.95 3.92 6.48
C TYR A 19 -20.22 5.13 7.05
N MET A 20 -19.71 4.99 8.26
CA MET A 20 -18.83 5.98 8.87
C MET A 20 -17.68 6.27 7.90
N LYS A 21 -17.25 7.53 7.79
CA LYS A 21 -16.04 7.85 7.03
C LYS A 21 -14.89 7.03 7.62
N ILE A 22 -13.99 6.54 6.77
CA ILE A 22 -12.83 5.76 7.26
C ILE A 22 -11.96 6.57 8.23
N GLN A 23 -11.87 7.88 8.03
CA GLN A 23 -11.16 8.79 8.93
C GLN A 23 -11.76 8.75 10.35
N ASP A 24 -13.10 8.78 10.48
CA ASP A 24 -13.77 8.72 11.78
C ASP A 24 -13.64 7.34 12.43
N GLU A 25 -13.73 6.26 11.63
CA GLU A 25 -13.55 4.88 12.08
C GLU A 25 -12.15 4.66 12.67
N VAL A 26 -11.11 5.06 11.95
CA VAL A 26 -9.71 4.95 12.39
C VAL A 26 -9.45 5.84 13.60
N LYS A 27 -9.93 7.10 13.60
CA LYS A 27 -9.80 8.02 14.72
C LYS A 27 -10.37 7.45 16.01
N GLN A 28 -11.55 6.85 15.93
CA GLN A 28 -12.20 6.22 17.07
C GLN A 28 -11.44 4.97 17.56
N ALA A 29 -10.98 4.12 16.63
CA ALA A 29 -10.20 2.92 16.95
C ALA A 29 -8.91 3.27 17.69
N VAL A 30 -8.16 4.26 17.19
CA VAL A 30 -6.93 4.73 17.84
C VAL A 30 -7.22 5.39 19.20
N ALA A 31 -8.27 6.19 19.32
CA ALA A 31 -8.66 6.81 20.58
C ALA A 31 -8.99 5.76 21.65
N THR A 32 -9.69 4.69 21.28
CA THR A 32 -9.97 3.58 22.18
C THR A 32 -8.67 2.91 22.65
N ALA A 33 -7.76 2.58 21.72
CA ALA A 33 -6.50 1.94 22.04
C ALA A 33 -5.66 2.79 23.03
N ILE A 34 -5.51 4.09 22.75
CA ILE A 34 -4.75 5.01 23.62
C ILE A 34 -5.40 5.20 25.00
N SER A 35 -6.74 5.10 25.11
CA SER A 35 -7.42 5.20 26.41
C SER A 35 -7.16 3.99 27.32
N GLU A 36 -6.77 2.86 26.75
CA GLU A 36 -6.52 1.61 27.45
C GLU A 36 -5.03 1.38 27.77
N HIS A 37 -4.11 1.94 26.96
CA HIS A 37 -2.69 1.68 27.05
C HIS A 37 -1.83 2.93 26.78
N ASP A 38 -0.65 3.02 27.45
CA ASP A 38 0.40 4.02 27.17
C ASP A 38 1.45 3.40 26.25
N PHE A 39 1.26 3.58 24.93
CA PHE A 39 2.13 3.00 23.91
C PHE A 39 3.47 3.75 23.82
N LYS A 40 4.53 2.99 23.52
CA LYS A 40 5.88 3.48 23.18
C LYS A 40 6.36 2.93 21.85
N HIS A 41 5.80 1.78 21.41
CA HIS A 41 6.24 1.04 20.23
C HIS A 41 5.07 0.73 19.32
N VAL A 42 5.26 0.98 18.04
CA VAL A 42 4.29 0.65 16.96
C VAL A 42 4.94 -0.37 16.03
N GLU A 43 4.36 -1.58 15.96
CA GLU A 43 4.86 -2.66 15.11
C GLU A 43 3.87 -2.91 13.97
N TRP A 44 4.33 -2.72 12.73
CA TRP A 44 3.55 -2.94 11.51
C TRP A 44 3.85 -4.35 10.99
N ILE A 45 2.87 -5.25 11.02
CA ILE A 45 3.09 -6.68 10.76
C ILE A 45 2.21 -7.13 9.60
N ALA A 46 2.83 -7.63 8.53
CA ALA A 46 2.11 -8.15 7.37
C ALA A 46 3.03 -9.00 6.47
N ALA A 47 2.49 -9.50 5.35
CA ALA A 47 3.25 -10.19 4.32
C ALA A 47 2.87 -9.69 2.92
N GLY A 48 3.81 -9.76 1.97
CA GLY A 48 3.58 -9.45 0.56
C GLY A 48 3.01 -8.05 0.32
N GLY A 49 1.90 -7.96 -0.41
CA GLY A 49 1.26 -6.68 -0.73
C GLY A 49 0.77 -5.92 0.49
N SER A 50 0.36 -6.61 1.55
CA SER A 50 -0.02 -5.96 2.82
C SER A 50 1.19 -5.37 3.54
N TYR A 51 2.36 -6.04 3.50
CA TYR A 51 3.61 -5.51 4.04
C TYR A 51 4.06 -4.25 3.29
N GLY A 52 4.10 -4.32 1.95
CA GLY A 52 4.42 -3.15 1.12
C GLY A 52 3.44 -1.97 1.35
N GLY A 53 2.18 -2.27 1.68
CA GLY A 53 1.15 -1.27 2.01
C GLY A 53 1.42 -0.48 3.29
N PHE A 54 2.30 -0.94 4.18
CA PHE A 54 2.67 -0.21 5.39
C PHE A 54 3.80 0.81 5.21
N TYR A 55 4.50 0.82 4.07
CA TYR A 55 5.57 1.78 3.83
C TYR A 55 5.19 3.25 4.04
N PRO A 56 4.00 3.76 3.59
CA PRO A 56 3.63 5.14 3.88
C PRO A 56 3.41 5.41 5.37
N ALA A 57 2.88 4.44 6.11
CA ALA A 57 2.67 4.57 7.55
C ALA A 57 4.00 4.62 8.32
N ASP A 58 4.91 3.69 8.04
CA ASP A 58 6.24 3.65 8.67
C ASP A 58 7.08 4.87 8.30
N TYR A 59 7.04 5.28 7.01
CA TYR A 59 7.70 6.51 6.56
C TYR A 59 7.15 7.75 7.28
N PHE A 60 5.83 7.86 7.44
CA PHE A 60 5.20 8.94 8.20
C PHE A 60 5.67 8.93 9.65
N MET A 61 5.61 7.78 10.33
CA MET A 61 6.07 7.64 11.71
C MET A 61 7.55 8.04 11.87
N ALA A 62 8.42 7.62 10.95
CA ALA A 62 9.84 7.94 11.00
C ALA A 62 10.16 9.44 10.87
N HIS A 63 9.24 10.24 10.31
CA HIS A 63 9.46 11.67 10.07
C HIS A 63 8.65 12.59 10.99
N GLU A 64 7.54 12.09 11.54
CA GLU A 64 6.62 12.92 12.33
C GLU A 64 6.50 12.48 13.80
N ALA A 65 6.77 11.20 14.13
CA ALA A 65 6.74 10.74 15.51
C ALA A 65 8.06 11.12 16.25
N THR A 66 7.92 11.65 17.45
CA THR A 66 9.05 12.03 18.32
C THR A 66 9.08 11.26 19.65
N VAL A 67 7.96 10.63 20.01
CA VAL A 67 7.78 9.83 21.23
C VAL A 67 7.59 8.35 20.90
N LEU A 68 6.76 8.04 19.89
CA LEU A 68 6.51 6.68 19.47
C LEU A 68 7.63 6.18 18.56
N SER A 69 8.21 5.01 18.85
CA SER A 69 9.07 4.30 17.89
C SER A 69 8.22 3.46 16.93
N SER A 70 8.66 3.30 15.69
CA SER A 70 7.96 2.55 14.64
C SER A 70 8.88 1.54 13.98
N ARG A 71 8.36 0.36 13.64
CA ARG A 71 9.09 -0.67 12.91
C ARG A 71 8.15 -1.57 12.09
N MET A 72 8.61 -1.92 10.89
CA MET A 72 7.94 -2.90 10.03
C MET A 72 8.54 -4.29 10.19
N HIS A 73 7.69 -5.32 10.17
CA HIS A 73 8.08 -6.73 10.17
C HIS A 73 7.31 -7.50 9.10
N THR A 74 8.01 -8.41 8.41
CA THR A 74 7.28 -9.47 7.73
C THR A 74 6.67 -10.41 8.79
N SER A 75 5.49 -10.98 8.49
CA SER A 75 4.78 -11.82 9.47
C SER A 75 5.66 -12.96 10.00
N ASN A 76 6.42 -13.63 9.13
CA ASN A 76 7.28 -14.74 9.55
C ASN A 76 8.52 -14.28 10.34
N GLU A 77 9.14 -13.14 10.00
CA GLU A 77 10.22 -12.59 10.84
C GLU A 77 9.73 -12.27 12.23
N PHE A 78 8.54 -11.69 12.36
CA PHE A 78 7.94 -11.44 13.66
C PHE A 78 7.64 -12.72 14.45
N VAL A 79 7.12 -13.77 13.77
CA VAL A 79 6.85 -15.07 14.41
C VAL A 79 8.13 -15.71 14.96
N PHE A 80 9.20 -15.71 14.18
CA PHE A 80 10.45 -16.39 14.58
C PHE A 80 11.37 -15.54 15.45
N ALA A 81 11.28 -14.20 15.35
CA ALA A 81 12.14 -13.27 16.07
C ALA A 81 11.36 -12.02 16.51
N PRO A 82 10.39 -12.14 17.43
CA PRO A 82 9.64 -10.99 17.91
C PRO A 82 10.59 -10.00 18.59
N PRO A 83 10.32 -8.67 18.49
CA PRO A 83 11.19 -7.67 19.08
C PRO A 83 11.22 -7.76 20.61
N ALA A 84 12.35 -7.47 21.23
CA ALA A 84 12.51 -7.50 22.67
C ALA A 84 11.63 -6.47 23.41
N THR A 85 11.13 -5.47 22.70
CA THR A 85 10.20 -4.44 23.20
C THR A 85 8.75 -4.86 23.19
N LEU A 86 8.41 -6.05 22.64
CA LEU A 86 7.06 -6.53 22.55
C LEU A 86 6.44 -6.76 23.94
N GLY A 87 5.34 -6.09 24.22
CA GLY A 87 4.64 -6.15 25.51
C GLY A 87 3.53 -5.12 25.62
N GLU A 88 3.09 -4.83 26.86
CA GLU A 88 1.94 -3.94 27.16
C GLU A 88 2.08 -2.51 26.61
N SER A 89 3.30 -2.03 26.38
CA SER A 89 3.56 -0.72 25.75
C SER A 89 3.65 -0.75 24.24
N THR A 90 3.31 -1.89 23.61
CA THR A 90 3.37 -2.08 22.16
C THR A 90 1.98 -2.14 21.56
N ILE A 91 1.76 -1.39 20.49
CA ILE A 91 0.62 -1.55 19.60
C ILE A 91 1.07 -2.21 18.30
N CYS A 92 0.48 -3.34 17.95
CA CYS A 92 0.72 -4.08 16.73
C CYS A 92 -0.41 -3.82 15.72
N ILE A 93 -0.07 -3.27 14.57
CA ILE A 93 -0.98 -3.09 13.44
C ILE A 93 -0.75 -4.25 12.47
N VAL A 94 -1.71 -5.16 12.39
CA VAL A 94 -1.57 -6.42 11.66
C VAL A 94 -2.49 -6.44 10.45
N CYS A 95 -1.94 -6.62 9.24
CA CYS A 95 -2.72 -6.57 8.01
C CYS A 95 -2.68 -7.90 7.25
N SER A 96 -3.85 -8.45 6.98
CA SER A 96 -4.04 -9.54 6.02
C SER A 96 -5.43 -9.50 5.42
N MET A 97 -5.53 -9.65 4.10
CA MET A 97 -6.83 -9.66 3.40
C MET A 97 -7.76 -10.76 3.94
N ARG A 98 -7.24 -11.96 4.13
CA ARG A 98 -7.98 -13.19 4.47
C ARG A 98 -7.40 -13.96 5.64
N GLY A 99 -6.46 -13.39 6.39
CA GLY A 99 -5.80 -14.06 7.49
C GLY A 99 -4.88 -15.20 7.03
N THR A 100 -3.72 -14.87 6.45
CA THR A 100 -2.70 -15.89 6.18
C THR A 100 -2.19 -16.47 7.50
N LYS A 101 -1.79 -17.74 7.47
CA LYS A 101 -1.44 -18.51 8.67
C LYS A 101 -0.37 -17.80 9.52
N GLU A 102 0.70 -17.36 8.87
CA GLU A 102 1.81 -16.66 9.52
C GLU A 102 1.39 -15.29 10.11
N THR A 103 0.44 -14.60 9.47
CA THR A 103 -0.05 -13.31 9.96
C THR A 103 -0.99 -13.49 11.16
N CYS A 104 -1.82 -14.53 11.14
CA CYS A 104 -2.65 -14.90 12.30
C CYS A 104 -1.78 -15.33 13.49
N GLU A 105 -0.71 -16.09 13.23
CA GLU A 105 0.24 -16.52 14.28
C GLU A 105 1.00 -15.33 14.87
N ALA A 106 1.42 -14.36 14.03
CA ALA A 106 2.05 -13.13 14.50
C ALA A 106 1.13 -12.33 15.44
N ALA A 107 -0.15 -12.21 15.07
CA ALA A 107 -1.14 -11.54 15.94
C ALA A 107 -1.33 -12.28 17.28
N ARG A 108 -1.37 -13.61 17.25
CA ARG A 108 -1.46 -14.43 18.46
C ARG A 108 -0.23 -14.23 19.38
N ILE A 109 0.98 -14.26 18.81
CA ILE A 109 2.22 -14.00 19.54
C ILE A 109 2.20 -12.60 20.16
N ALA A 110 1.75 -11.59 19.42
CA ALA A 110 1.63 -10.23 19.94
C ALA A 110 0.69 -10.19 21.17
N LYS A 111 -0.47 -10.84 21.08
CA LYS A 111 -1.42 -10.94 22.21
C LYS A 111 -0.85 -11.71 23.41
N ASP A 112 -0.17 -12.82 23.18
CA ASP A 112 0.43 -13.63 24.24
C ASP A 112 1.51 -12.84 25.03
N HIS A 113 2.12 -11.83 24.41
CA HIS A 113 3.07 -10.92 25.06
C HIS A 113 2.41 -9.68 25.69
N GLY A 114 1.08 -9.54 25.61
CA GLY A 114 0.35 -8.41 26.18
C GLY A 114 0.25 -7.17 25.28
N ALA A 115 0.67 -7.25 24.02
CA ALA A 115 0.53 -6.15 23.08
C ALA A 115 -0.93 -5.92 22.68
N TYR A 116 -1.28 -4.67 22.38
CA TYR A 116 -2.56 -4.31 21.81
C TYR A 116 -2.54 -4.56 20.29
N VAL A 117 -3.56 -5.21 19.75
CA VAL A 117 -3.59 -5.59 18.33
C VAL A 117 -4.77 -4.95 17.61
N ILE A 118 -4.48 -4.14 16.57
CA ILE A 118 -5.47 -3.68 15.59
C ILE A 118 -5.30 -4.49 14.31
N ALA A 119 -6.34 -5.21 13.89
CA ALA A 119 -6.36 -5.94 12.63
C ALA A 119 -6.92 -5.08 11.49
N ILE A 120 -6.22 -5.06 10.35
CA ILE A 120 -6.71 -4.48 9.09
C ILE A 120 -7.03 -5.65 8.15
N TYR A 121 -8.28 -5.81 7.72
CA TYR A 121 -8.76 -7.01 7.04
C TYR A 121 -9.82 -6.71 5.96
N VAL A 122 -10.07 -7.67 5.07
CA VAL A 122 -11.21 -7.67 4.12
C VAL A 122 -12.24 -8.73 4.51
N GLU A 123 -11.79 -9.96 4.75
CA GLU A 123 -12.63 -11.09 5.13
C GLU A 123 -12.31 -11.53 6.58
N GLU A 124 -13.35 -11.86 7.33
CA GLU A 124 -13.19 -12.38 8.70
C GLU A 124 -12.37 -13.67 8.71
N SER A 125 -11.52 -13.81 9.72
CA SER A 125 -10.59 -14.94 9.85
C SER A 125 -10.09 -15.05 11.29
N GLN A 126 -9.19 -15.99 11.57
CA GLN A 126 -8.53 -16.09 12.88
C GLN A 126 -7.83 -14.80 13.31
N LEU A 127 -7.36 -13.97 12.37
CA LEU A 127 -6.81 -12.65 12.68
C LEU A 127 -7.83 -11.77 13.40
N THR A 128 -9.07 -11.75 12.92
CA THR A 128 -10.15 -10.91 13.47
C THR A 128 -10.76 -11.47 14.76
N GLU A 129 -10.44 -12.72 15.10
CA GLU A 129 -10.87 -13.36 16.36
C GLU A 129 -9.93 -13.03 17.54
N VAL A 130 -8.65 -12.79 17.26
CA VAL A 130 -7.63 -12.58 18.30
C VAL A 130 -7.28 -11.11 18.54
N CYS A 131 -7.65 -10.19 17.66
CA CYS A 131 -7.34 -8.77 17.80
C CYS A 131 -8.24 -8.06 18.82
N ASP A 132 -7.75 -6.93 19.37
CA ASP A 132 -8.53 -6.07 20.27
C ASP A 132 -9.50 -5.20 19.48
N GLN A 133 -9.04 -4.71 18.31
CA GLN A 133 -9.88 -3.97 17.39
C GLN A 133 -9.61 -4.39 15.93
N LYS A 134 -10.59 -4.12 15.08
CA LYS A 134 -10.52 -4.47 13.67
C LYS A 134 -11.08 -3.36 12.78
N ILE A 135 -10.38 -3.10 11.68
CA ILE A 135 -10.76 -2.09 10.69
C ILE A 135 -10.86 -2.79 9.33
N LYS A 136 -12.02 -2.70 8.71
CA LYS A 136 -12.24 -3.30 7.41
C LYS A 136 -11.75 -2.37 6.31
N TYR A 137 -10.84 -2.87 5.45
CA TYR A 137 -10.40 -2.15 4.28
C TYR A 137 -11.01 -2.70 2.98
N GLU A 138 -10.88 -1.95 1.89
CA GLU A 138 -11.32 -2.35 0.55
C GLU A 138 -10.12 -2.83 -0.27
N SER A 139 -10.29 -3.95 -0.99
CA SER A 139 -9.21 -4.50 -1.80
C SER A 139 -8.86 -3.57 -2.96
N ILE A 140 -7.58 -3.22 -3.08
CA ILE A 140 -7.05 -2.41 -4.18
C ILE A 140 -7.35 -2.99 -5.58
N ALA A 141 -7.61 -4.31 -5.67
CA ALA A 141 -7.85 -4.99 -6.94
C ALA A 141 -9.26 -4.77 -7.51
N LEU A 142 -10.18 -4.20 -6.73
CA LEU A 142 -11.56 -3.94 -7.14
C LEU A 142 -11.70 -2.50 -7.66
N ASP A 143 -12.31 -2.35 -8.83
CA ASP A 143 -12.45 -1.03 -9.49
C ASP A 143 -13.40 -0.08 -8.74
N GLU A 144 -14.34 -0.64 -7.96
CA GLU A 144 -15.27 0.11 -7.10
C GLU A 144 -14.66 0.56 -5.79
N SER A 145 -13.52 0.01 -5.38
CA SER A 145 -12.87 0.36 -4.11
C SER A 145 -12.49 1.84 -4.06
N LYS A 146 -12.64 2.39 -2.87
CA LYS A 146 -12.24 3.76 -2.55
C LYS A 146 -10.77 3.80 -2.15
N THR A 147 -10.01 4.70 -2.78
CA THR A 147 -8.57 4.81 -2.54
C THR A 147 -8.25 5.16 -1.07
N GLU A 148 -9.09 5.97 -0.43
CA GLU A 148 -8.95 6.28 0.99
C GLU A 148 -9.23 5.08 1.93
N ARG A 149 -9.83 4.00 1.41
CA ARG A 149 -10.17 2.79 2.19
C ARG A 149 -9.27 1.59 1.91
N VAL A 150 -8.28 1.68 1.03
CA VAL A 150 -7.33 0.58 0.82
C VAL A 150 -6.36 0.45 2.01
N ASN A 151 -5.72 -0.71 2.15
CA ASN A 151 -4.87 -1.02 3.30
C ASN A 151 -3.78 0.01 3.59
N SER A 152 -3.12 0.53 2.55
CA SER A 152 -2.06 1.55 2.70
C SER A 152 -2.60 2.89 3.22
N SER A 153 -3.78 3.28 2.77
CA SER A 153 -4.49 4.47 3.26
C SER A 153 -4.91 4.31 4.72
N VAL A 154 -5.48 3.15 5.06
CA VAL A 154 -5.84 2.84 6.45
C VAL A 154 -4.62 2.82 7.37
N GLY A 155 -3.50 2.23 6.91
CA GLY A 155 -2.23 2.26 7.64
C GLY A 155 -1.73 3.67 7.90
N LEU A 156 -1.69 4.52 6.86
CA LEU A 156 -1.28 5.93 6.98
C LEU A 156 -2.21 6.73 7.91
N LEU A 157 -3.52 6.50 7.84
CA LEU A 157 -4.49 7.12 8.76
C LEU A 157 -4.27 6.70 10.21
N ILE A 158 -3.97 5.43 10.46
CA ILE A 158 -3.64 4.94 11.81
C ILE A 158 -2.39 5.63 12.31
N ALA A 159 -1.32 5.69 11.50
CA ALA A 159 -0.07 6.37 11.85
C ALA A 159 -0.31 7.85 12.20
N ALA A 160 -1.02 8.57 11.33
CA ALA A 160 -1.34 9.99 11.56
C ALA A 160 -2.16 10.20 12.85
N ASN A 161 -3.14 9.32 13.13
CA ASN A 161 -3.94 9.42 14.34
C ASN A 161 -3.16 9.02 15.60
N LEU A 162 -2.26 8.03 15.53
CA LEU A 162 -1.37 7.69 16.65
C LEU A 162 -0.52 8.90 17.03
N VAL A 163 0.19 9.51 16.07
CA VAL A 163 1.01 10.70 16.34
C VAL A 163 0.14 11.86 16.82
N ASN A 164 -0.99 12.14 16.15
CA ASN A 164 -1.84 13.27 16.51
C ASN A 164 -2.41 13.16 17.93
N GLN A 165 -2.82 11.98 18.36
CA GLN A 165 -3.49 11.78 19.64
C GLN A 165 -2.51 11.58 20.82
N THR A 166 -1.24 11.17 20.55
CA THR A 166 -0.22 11.00 21.58
C THR A 166 0.72 12.21 21.71
N GLU A 167 1.06 12.84 20.59
CA GLU A 167 2.12 13.85 20.53
C GLU A 167 1.61 15.20 19.98
N GLY A 168 0.47 15.19 19.30
CA GLY A 168 -0.05 16.31 18.53
C GLY A 168 0.60 16.40 17.14
N TYR A 169 -0.23 16.44 16.10
CA TYR A 169 0.23 16.60 14.70
C TYR A 169 -0.37 17.87 14.09
N ALA A 170 0.49 18.86 13.87
CA ALA A 170 0.07 20.19 13.43
C ALA A 170 -0.60 20.25 12.04
N ARG A 171 -0.41 19.19 11.22
CA ARG A 171 -0.92 19.08 9.84
C ARG A 171 -2.06 18.06 9.71
N MET A 172 -2.74 17.73 10.81
CA MET A 172 -3.82 16.74 10.77
C MET A 172 -4.99 17.17 9.89
N ASN A 173 -5.31 18.46 9.84
CA ASN A 173 -6.37 18.99 8.97
C ASN A 173 -6.01 18.81 7.49
N GLU A 174 -4.77 19.12 7.11
CA GLU A 174 -4.24 18.94 5.75
C GLU A 174 -4.23 17.44 5.37
N MET A 175 -3.91 16.57 6.32
CA MET A 175 -3.99 15.11 6.15
C MET A 175 -5.42 14.66 5.85
N GLU A 176 -6.41 15.10 6.64
CA GLU A 176 -7.83 14.78 6.43
C GLU A 176 -8.32 15.31 5.06
N MET A 177 -7.92 16.51 4.67
CA MET A 177 -8.24 17.07 3.35
C MET A 177 -7.65 16.23 2.21
N ALA A 178 -6.41 15.76 2.33
CA ALA A 178 -5.78 14.92 1.33
C ALA A 178 -6.52 13.57 1.18
N PHE A 179 -6.97 12.96 2.27
CA PHE A 179 -7.80 11.75 2.21
C PHE A 179 -9.17 11.98 1.57
N ASP A 180 -9.78 13.15 1.73
CA ASP A 180 -11.05 13.48 1.07
C ASP A 180 -10.89 13.68 -0.46
N GLN A 181 -9.66 13.95 -0.95
CA GLN A 181 -9.36 14.24 -2.36
C GLN A 181 -8.77 13.04 -3.12
N VAL A 182 -8.08 12.13 -2.43
CA VAL A 182 -7.22 11.13 -3.07
C VAL A 182 -7.95 10.17 -4.03
N ASP A 183 -9.22 9.80 -3.77
CA ASP A 183 -9.97 8.92 -4.66
C ASP A 183 -10.29 9.58 -6.01
N SER A 184 -10.70 10.86 -6.01
CA SER A 184 -10.94 11.57 -7.27
C SER A 184 -9.65 11.74 -8.06
N LEU A 185 -8.55 12.07 -7.38
CA LEU A 185 -7.22 12.22 -7.98
C LEU A 185 -6.74 10.90 -8.61
N TYR A 186 -6.90 9.78 -7.90
CA TYR A 186 -6.61 8.45 -8.44
C TYR A 186 -7.41 8.16 -9.72
N ARG A 187 -8.74 8.44 -9.72
CA ARG A 187 -9.59 8.17 -10.89
C ARG A 187 -9.19 8.99 -12.11
N GLU A 188 -8.80 10.24 -11.91
CA GLU A 188 -8.25 11.07 -12.97
C GLU A 188 -6.90 10.55 -13.47
N ALA A 189 -6.02 10.13 -12.54
CA ALA A 189 -4.74 9.51 -12.89
C ALA A 189 -4.90 8.23 -13.71
N VAL A 190 -5.93 7.39 -13.44
CA VAL A 190 -6.26 6.21 -14.26
C VAL A 190 -6.50 6.60 -15.72
N VAL A 191 -7.29 7.66 -15.95
CA VAL A 191 -7.58 8.13 -17.32
C VAL A 191 -6.31 8.61 -18.03
N ARG A 192 -5.47 9.38 -17.32
CA ARG A 192 -4.20 9.89 -17.86
C ARG A 192 -3.19 8.79 -18.16
N THR A 193 -3.08 7.79 -17.30
CA THR A 193 -2.02 6.77 -17.39
C THR A 193 -2.38 5.56 -18.24
N THR A 194 -3.66 5.28 -18.50
CA THR A 194 -4.07 4.12 -19.31
C THR A 194 -3.40 4.06 -20.70
N PRO A 195 -3.42 5.11 -21.54
CA PRO A 195 -2.76 5.04 -22.85
C PRO A 195 -1.23 4.90 -22.73
N ILE A 196 -0.64 5.45 -21.69
CA ILE A 196 0.79 5.33 -21.40
C ILE A 196 1.14 3.88 -21.04
N ALA A 197 0.35 3.28 -20.16
CA ALA A 197 0.54 1.88 -19.75
C ALA A 197 0.34 0.90 -20.91
N GLN A 198 -0.59 1.17 -21.83
CA GLN A 198 -0.77 0.37 -23.05
C GLN A 198 0.49 0.39 -23.92
N THR A 199 1.08 1.56 -24.12
CA THR A 199 2.32 1.71 -24.89
C THR A 199 3.48 1.00 -24.19
N TRP A 200 3.68 1.25 -22.90
CA TRP A 200 4.70 0.60 -22.10
C TRP A 200 4.59 -0.94 -22.13
N ALA A 201 3.39 -1.46 -21.94
CA ALA A 201 3.15 -2.90 -21.93
C ALA A 201 3.57 -3.58 -23.24
N GLN A 202 3.32 -2.95 -24.40
CA GLN A 202 3.77 -3.46 -25.69
C GLN A 202 5.30 -3.45 -25.84
N LEU A 203 5.97 -2.47 -25.26
CA LEU A 203 7.45 -2.37 -25.31
C LEU A 203 8.12 -3.44 -24.45
N VAL A 204 7.53 -3.82 -23.31
CA VAL A 204 8.18 -4.70 -22.34
C VAL A 204 7.59 -6.12 -22.27
N LYS A 205 6.55 -6.43 -23.04
CA LYS A 205 5.84 -7.73 -22.97
C LYS A 205 6.73 -8.95 -23.14
N ASP A 206 7.77 -8.86 -23.96
CA ASP A 206 8.67 -9.97 -24.25
C ASP A 206 9.93 -9.97 -23.36
N ALA A 207 10.15 -8.94 -22.55
CA ALA A 207 11.29 -8.87 -21.65
C ALA A 207 11.18 -9.97 -20.57
N PRO A 208 12.25 -10.74 -20.31
CA PRO A 208 12.27 -11.77 -19.27
C PRO A 208 12.31 -11.16 -17.85
N THR A 209 12.93 -10.01 -17.73
CA THR A 209 13.12 -9.28 -16.47
C THR A 209 12.66 -7.82 -16.64
N ILE A 210 12.03 -7.26 -15.63
CA ILE A 210 11.65 -5.83 -15.55
C ILE A 210 12.11 -5.31 -14.20
N TYR A 211 13.11 -4.43 -14.19
CA TYR A 211 13.56 -3.77 -12.97
C TYR A 211 12.57 -2.68 -12.56
N VAL A 212 12.23 -2.60 -11.28
CA VAL A 212 11.36 -1.54 -10.74
C VAL A 212 12.11 -0.76 -9.67
N MET A 213 12.09 0.56 -9.79
CA MET A 213 12.82 1.46 -8.87
C MET A 213 11.88 2.47 -8.23
N GLY A 214 12.20 2.84 -6.98
CA GLY A 214 11.52 3.90 -6.23
C GLY A 214 12.25 4.22 -4.94
N SER A 215 11.83 5.27 -4.24
CA SER A 215 12.40 5.67 -2.96
C SER A 215 11.35 6.12 -1.96
N GLY A 216 11.73 6.25 -0.69
CA GLY A 216 10.80 6.64 0.39
C GLY A 216 9.52 5.79 0.37
N PRO A 217 8.33 6.38 0.56
CA PRO A 217 7.07 5.63 0.56
C PRO A 217 6.77 4.97 -0.79
N ALA A 218 7.24 5.52 -1.92
CA ALA A 218 7.08 4.91 -3.24
C ALA A 218 7.87 3.60 -3.41
N TYR A 219 8.92 3.36 -2.61
CA TYR A 219 9.62 2.08 -2.62
C TYR A 219 8.70 0.90 -2.28
N GLY A 220 7.74 1.08 -1.35
CA GLY A 220 6.71 0.08 -1.08
C GLY A 220 5.83 -0.23 -2.28
N SER A 221 5.53 0.77 -3.13
CA SER A 221 4.80 0.57 -4.39
C SER A 221 5.64 -0.18 -5.42
N ALA A 222 6.93 0.16 -5.54
CA ALA A 222 7.86 -0.57 -6.40
C ALA A 222 7.98 -2.05 -5.97
N TYR A 223 8.11 -2.30 -4.67
CA TYR A 223 8.16 -3.63 -4.08
C TYR A 223 6.90 -4.46 -4.40
N ILE A 224 5.70 -3.89 -4.17
CA ILE A 224 4.43 -4.59 -4.47
C ILE A 224 4.32 -4.86 -5.97
N PHE A 225 4.66 -3.88 -6.81
CA PHE A 225 4.59 -4.04 -8.26
C PHE A 225 5.52 -5.16 -8.74
N SER A 226 6.73 -5.24 -8.21
CA SER A 226 7.67 -6.32 -8.51
C SER A 226 7.11 -7.67 -8.05
N ILE A 227 6.98 -7.89 -6.75
CA ILE A 227 6.73 -9.25 -6.22
C ILE A 227 5.29 -9.72 -6.44
N CYS A 228 4.29 -8.85 -6.28
CA CYS A 228 2.89 -9.26 -6.41
C CYS A 228 2.40 -9.18 -7.85
N ASN A 229 2.68 -8.08 -8.56
CA ASN A 229 2.11 -7.88 -9.88
C ASN A 229 2.95 -8.56 -10.98
N ILE A 230 4.27 -8.33 -11.01
CA ILE A 230 5.12 -8.85 -12.08
C ILE A 230 5.51 -10.31 -11.81
N GLU A 231 6.02 -10.64 -10.63
CA GLU A 231 6.49 -12.01 -10.33
C GLU A 231 5.34 -12.97 -10.06
N GLU A 232 4.44 -12.66 -9.12
CA GLU A 232 3.35 -13.55 -8.76
C GLU A 232 2.28 -13.67 -9.86
N MET A 233 1.77 -12.53 -10.34
CA MET A 233 0.63 -12.50 -11.27
C MET A 233 1.06 -12.75 -12.72
N LEU A 234 2.18 -12.16 -13.17
CA LEU A 234 2.63 -12.24 -14.56
C LEU A 234 3.77 -13.23 -14.77
N GLN A 235 4.37 -13.75 -13.69
CA GLN A 235 5.43 -14.79 -13.70
C GLN A 235 6.66 -14.37 -14.53
N LYS A 236 7.06 -13.10 -14.40
CA LYS A 236 8.30 -12.53 -14.93
C LYS A 236 9.21 -12.15 -13.77
N SER A 237 10.53 -12.23 -13.97
CA SER A 237 11.49 -11.74 -12.97
C SER A 237 11.40 -10.22 -12.79
N SER A 238 11.44 -9.73 -11.55
CA SER A 238 11.32 -8.30 -11.28
C SER A 238 12.06 -7.87 -10.02
N PRO A 239 13.36 -7.61 -10.11
CA PRO A 239 14.11 -7.04 -8.99
C PRO A 239 13.62 -5.65 -8.64
N THR A 240 13.43 -5.39 -7.34
CA THR A 240 13.12 -4.07 -6.81
C THR A 240 14.42 -3.36 -6.40
N ILE A 241 14.61 -2.12 -6.84
CA ILE A 241 15.78 -1.30 -6.53
C ILE A 241 15.33 -0.04 -5.76
N ASN A 242 15.98 0.23 -4.63
CA ASN A 242 15.83 1.51 -3.96
C ASN A 242 16.67 2.56 -4.70
N SER A 243 16.06 3.67 -5.16
CA SER A 243 16.76 4.73 -5.89
C SER A 243 17.91 5.34 -5.09
N CYS A 244 17.80 5.35 -3.75
CA CYS A 244 18.85 5.84 -2.87
C CYS A 244 20.09 4.91 -2.84
N GLU A 245 19.90 3.60 -3.15
CA GLU A 245 20.96 2.60 -3.21
C GLU A 245 21.41 2.28 -4.65
N PHE A 246 20.81 2.93 -5.66
CA PHE A 246 21.06 2.64 -7.07
C PHE A 246 22.56 2.65 -7.42
N PHE A 247 23.33 3.61 -6.92
CA PHE A 247 24.75 3.77 -7.19
C PHE A 247 25.68 2.90 -6.33
N HIS A 248 25.12 1.98 -5.53
CA HIS A 248 25.85 1.05 -4.68
C HIS A 248 25.78 -0.39 -5.23
N GLY A 249 25.83 -0.55 -6.55
CA GLY A 249 25.86 -1.82 -7.27
C GLY A 249 24.78 -1.96 -8.34
N PRO A 250 23.48 -1.67 -8.08
CA PRO A 250 22.42 -1.91 -9.06
C PRO A 250 22.62 -1.25 -10.42
N PHE A 251 23.30 -0.09 -10.50
CA PHE A 251 23.55 0.59 -11.78
C PHE A 251 24.47 -0.19 -12.73
N GLU A 252 25.25 -1.16 -12.24
CA GLU A 252 26.08 -2.01 -13.08
C GLU A 252 25.29 -3.00 -13.96
N VAL A 253 24.01 -3.31 -13.61
CA VAL A 253 23.15 -4.16 -14.46
C VAL A 253 22.65 -3.46 -15.71
N LEU A 254 22.91 -2.17 -15.88
CA LEU A 254 22.52 -1.41 -17.08
C LEU A 254 23.18 -1.88 -18.37
N VAL A 255 24.18 -2.75 -18.29
CA VAL A 255 24.76 -3.41 -19.46
C VAL A 255 23.77 -4.39 -20.13
N ASN A 256 22.76 -4.84 -19.39
CA ASN A 256 21.71 -5.70 -19.90
C ASN A 256 20.64 -4.88 -20.64
N GLU A 257 19.91 -5.54 -21.55
CA GLU A 257 18.83 -4.91 -22.33
C GLU A 257 17.47 -4.90 -21.59
N ASP A 258 17.45 -5.33 -20.33
CA ASP A 258 16.21 -5.42 -19.54
C ASP A 258 15.64 -4.02 -19.22
N PRO A 259 14.32 -3.83 -19.35
CA PRO A 259 13.69 -2.54 -19.09
C PRO A 259 13.68 -2.18 -17.60
N ILE A 260 13.72 -0.87 -17.37
CA ILE A 260 13.69 -0.27 -16.03
C ILE A 260 12.43 0.58 -15.90
N PHE A 261 11.65 0.35 -14.86
CA PHE A 261 10.49 1.14 -14.49
C PHE A 261 10.85 2.00 -13.27
N GLN A 262 11.04 3.29 -13.48
CA GLN A 262 11.42 4.25 -12.43
C GLN A 262 10.19 5.00 -11.93
N LEU A 263 9.91 4.88 -10.63
CA LEU A 263 9.00 5.77 -9.91
C LEU A 263 9.75 7.01 -9.47
N VAL A 264 9.19 8.19 -9.73
CA VAL A 264 9.74 9.47 -9.26
C VAL A 264 8.80 10.06 -8.22
N SER A 265 9.24 10.06 -6.96
CA SER A 265 8.46 10.52 -5.83
C SER A 265 8.28 12.03 -5.82
N TYR A 266 7.25 12.51 -5.14
CA TYR A 266 7.13 13.88 -4.67
C TYR A 266 7.67 13.99 -3.24
N GLY A 267 8.31 15.10 -2.88
CA GLY A 267 8.79 15.37 -1.53
C GLY A 267 10.28 15.08 -1.31
N ARG A 268 10.64 14.70 -0.09
CA ARG A 268 12.04 14.61 0.42
C ARG A 268 12.92 13.66 -0.36
N CYS A 269 12.39 12.52 -0.86
CA CYS A 269 13.15 11.52 -1.61
C CYS A 269 13.32 11.83 -3.11
N ARG A 270 12.56 12.80 -3.66
CA ARG A 270 12.63 13.17 -5.08
C ARG A 270 14.05 13.45 -5.61
N PRO A 271 14.94 14.13 -4.87
CA PRO A 271 16.31 14.36 -5.35
C PRO A 271 17.10 13.08 -5.64
N ALA A 272 16.86 11.99 -4.90
CA ALA A 272 17.50 10.70 -5.14
C ALA A 272 16.94 10.02 -6.39
N ASP A 273 15.62 10.04 -6.58
CA ASP A 273 14.97 9.54 -7.79
C ASP A 273 15.45 10.29 -9.03
N MET A 274 15.52 11.63 -8.95
CA MET A 274 16.01 12.48 -10.05
C MET A 274 17.49 12.25 -10.35
N ARG A 275 18.32 11.98 -9.34
CA ARG A 275 19.72 11.62 -9.57
C ARG A 275 19.85 10.32 -10.34
N ALA A 276 19.08 9.30 -9.97
CA ALA A 276 19.02 8.02 -10.69
C ALA A 276 18.51 8.23 -12.12
N LEU A 277 17.42 8.98 -12.30
CA LEU A 277 16.83 9.28 -13.60
C LEU A 277 17.81 10.02 -14.53
N ASN A 278 18.55 11.00 -14.02
CA ASN A 278 19.56 11.72 -14.83
C ASN A 278 20.63 10.75 -15.35
N PHE A 279 21.06 9.80 -14.55
CA PHE A 279 22.00 8.77 -14.98
C PHE A 279 21.36 7.84 -16.03
N LEU A 280 20.16 7.35 -15.77
CA LEU A 280 19.40 6.49 -16.69
C LEU A 280 19.15 7.17 -18.03
N SER A 281 18.83 8.46 -18.04
CA SER A 281 18.62 9.23 -19.27
C SER A 281 19.88 9.34 -20.15
N THR A 282 21.05 9.20 -19.54
CA THR A 282 22.34 9.24 -20.27
C THR A 282 22.74 7.85 -20.78
N TYR A 283 22.54 6.80 -19.99
CA TYR A 283 23.13 5.48 -20.24
C TYR A 283 22.11 4.39 -20.56
N ALA A 284 20.82 4.63 -20.36
CA ALA A 284 19.76 3.63 -20.52
C ALA A 284 18.42 4.23 -20.97
N ALA A 285 18.43 5.38 -21.69
CA ALA A 285 17.24 6.13 -22.05
C ALA A 285 16.17 5.28 -22.78
N GLU A 286 16.59 4.45 -23.74
CA GLU A 286 15.70 3.67 -24.61
C GLU A 286 14.93 2.56 -23.86
N LYS A 287 15.45 2.12 -22.71
CA LYS A 287 14.85 1.04 -21.90
C LYS A 287 14.31 1.53 -20.55
N THR A 288 14.37 2.83 -20.29
CA THR A 288 13.86 3.43 -19.06
C THR A 288 12.47 4.00 -19.27
N PHE A 289 11.53 3.54 -18.48
CA PHE A 289 10.20 4.11 -18.36
C PHE A 289 10.07 4.84 -17.04
N VAL A 290 9.42 6.00 -17.04
CA VAL A 290 9.26 6.86 -15.86
C VAL A 290 7.79 7.07 -15.56
N LEU A 291 7.42 6.91 -14.29
CA LEU A 291 6.14 7.33 -13.74
C LEU A 291 6.39 8.34 -12.64
N ASP A 292 6.06 9.59 -12.87
CA ASP A 292 6.26 10.68 -11.91
C ASP A 292 4.96 10.93 -11.11
N ALA A 293 5.08 11.06 -9.80
CA ALA A 293 3.95 11.40 -8.92
C ALA A 293 3.30 12.74 -9.30
N VAL A 294 4.06 13.68 -9.84
CA VAL A 294 3.55 14.98 -10.34
C VAL A 294 2.58 14.76 -11.50
N ASP A 295 2.89 13.83 -12.40
CA ASP A 295 2.01 13.49 -13.53
C ASP A 295 0.72 12.77 -13.06
N LEU A 296 0.74 12.18 -11.88
CA LEU A 296 -0.46 11.62 -11.23
C LEU A 296 -1.31 12.68 -10.54
N GLY A 297 -0.84 13.93 -10.44
CA GLY A 297 -1.56 15.04 -9.85
C GLY A 297 -1.33 15.20 -8.33
N ILE A 298 -0.30 14.60 -7.76
CA ILE A 298 -0.02 14.66 -6.30
C ILE A 298 0.09 16.10 -5.77
N THR A 299 0.47 17.04 -6.63
CA THR A 299 0.57 18.47 -6.30
C THR A 299 -0.78 19.16 -6.10
N GLU A 300 -1.89 18.48 -6.35
CA GLU A 300 -3.24 18.96 -6.05
C GLU A 300 -3.61 18.71 -4.58
N LEU A 301 -2.87 17.83 -3.89
CA LEU A 301 -3.01 17.61 -2.45
C LEU A 301 -2.31 18.74 -1.66
N PRO A 302 -2.71 18.99 -0.39
CA PRO A 302 -1.99 19.92 0.46
C PRO A 302 -0.49 19.61 0.52
N GLU A 303 0.34 20.61 0.20
CA GLU A 303 1.80 20.45 0.00
C GLU A 303 2.49 19.83 1.23
N GLU A 304 2.04 20.18 2.43
CA GLU A 304 2.60 19.78 3.70
C GLU A 304 2.53 18.27 3.97
N VAL A 305 1.60 17.57 3.31
CA VAL A 305 1.35 16.14 3.53
C VAL A 305 1.40 15.31 2.25
N ALA A 306 1.49 15.95 1.09
CA ALA A 306 1.40 15.30 -0.22
C ALA A 306 2.43 14.16 -0.36
N GLU A 307 3.65 14.29 0.16
CA GLU A 307 4.68 13.25 0.05
C GLU A 307 4.28 11.91 0.66
N TYR A 308 3.42 11.88 1.68
CA TYR A 308 2.94 10.65 2.31
C TYR A 308 1.97 9.88 1.41
N PHE A 309 1.41 10.55 0.39
CA PHE A 309 0.47 9.96 -0.56
C PHE A 309 1.11 9.36 -1.82
N ASN A 310 2.44 9.43 -1.98
CA ASN A 310 3.12 8.78 -3.11
C ASN A 310 2.69 7.33 -3.30
N HIS A 311 2.80 6.51 -2.25
CA HIS A 311 2.39 5.11 -2.30
C HIS A 311 0.90 4.94 -2.58
N VAL A 312 0.07 5.76 -1.94
CA VAL A 312 -1.39 5.72 -2.05
C VAL A 312 -1.87 5.95 -3.49
N LEU A 313 -1.13 6.76 -4.27
CA LEU A 313 -1.40 6.99 -5.70
C LEU A 313 -0.71 5.96 -6.59
N PHE A 314 0.58 5.69 -6.39
CA PHE A 314 1.32 4.76 -7.24
C PHE A 314 0.76 3.34 -7.19
N SER A 315 0.50 2.80 -6.00
CA SER A 315 0.17 1.39 -5.84
C SER A 315 -1.11 0.98 -6.61
N PRO A 316 -2.25 1.69 -6.53
CA PRO A 316 -3.42 1.35 -7.32
C PRO A 316 -3.23 1.57 -8.83
N ILE A 317 -2.47 2.58 -9.27
CA ILE A 317 -2.16 2.78 -10.69
C ILE A 317 -1.31 1.63 -11.23
N LEU A 318 -0.29 1.20 -10.49
CA LEU A 318 0.54 0.06 -10.89
C LEU A 318 -0.25 -1.23 -10.97
N ASN A 319 -1.10 -1.51 -9.97
CA ASN A 319 -1.92 -2.72 -9.91
C ASN A 319 -3.04 -2.72 -10.96
N ASN A 320 -3.83 -1.65 -11.05
CA ASN A 320 -5.07 -1.65 -11.82
C ASN A 320 -4.87 -1.20 -13.28
N VAL A 321 -3.79 -0.48 -13.57
CA VAL A 321 -3.53 0.02 -14.93
C VAL A 321 -2.33 -0.72 -15.53
N PHE A 322 -1.11 -0.53 -15.01
CA PHE A 322 0.10 -1.08 -15.62
C PHE A 322 0.14 -2.61 -15.64
N MET A 323 -0.14 -3.27 -14.52
CA MET A 323 -0.18 -4.74 -14.45
C MET A 323 -1.23 -5.32 -15.39
N ARG A 324 -2.44 -4.75 -15.40
CA ARG A 324 -3.54 -5.24 -16.25
C ARG A 324 -3.24 -5.05 -17.74
N GLU A 325 -2.64 -3.93 -18.15
CA GLU A 325 -2.24 -3.72 -19.55
C GLU A 325 -1.09 -4.67 -19.94
N LEU A 326 -0.14 -4.93 -19.06
CA LEU A 326 0.92 -5.91 -19.32
C LEU A 326 0.35 -7.34 -19.41
N SER A 327 -0.63 -7.69 -18.57
CA SER A 327 -1.36 -8.96 -18.67
C SER A 327 -2.03 -9.12 -20.04
N LYS A 328 -2.71 -8.09 -20.54
CA LYS A 328 -3.32 -8.09 -21.88
C LYS A 328 -2.27 -8.24 -22.99
N ALA A 329 -1.17 -7.50 -22.91
CA ALA A 329 -0.10 -7.50 -23.91
C ALA A 329 0.63 -8.86 -23.99
N THR A 330 0.83 -9.53 -22.86
CA THR A 330 1.48 -10.85 -22.78
C THR A 330 0.52 -12.01 -23.05
N GLY A 331 -0.80 -11.78 -22.99
CA GLY A 331 -1.82 -12.84 -23.00
C GLY A 331 -1.85 -13.68 -21.72
N LYS A 332 -1.12 -13.28 -20.67
CA LYS A 332 -1.08 -13.98 -19.38
C LYS A 332 -2.26 -13.55 -18.51
N ASP A 333 -3.10 -14.51 -18.15
CA ASP A 333 -4.15 -14.26 -17.16
C ASP A 333 -3.52 -14.07 -15.77
N TYR A 334 -3.58 -12.83 -15.26
CA TYR A 334 -3.02 -12.45 -13.97
C TYR A 334 -3.72 -13.11 -12.76
N MET A 335 -4.87 -13.75 -12.95
CA MET A 335 -5.55 -14.53 -11.91
C MET A 335 -4.99 -15.94 -11.75
N THR A 336 -4.17 -16.41 -12.68
CA THR A 336 -3.58 -17.77 -12.60
C THR A 336 -2.30 -17.78 -11.78
N ARG A 337 -2.11 -18.87 -11.03
CA ARG A 337 -0.90 -19.16 -10.24
C ARG A 337 -0.36 -20.53 -10.62
N THR A 338 0.98 -20.72 -10.48
CA THR A 338 1.60 -22.04 -10.69
C THR A 338 1.64 -22.85 -9.40
N TYR A 339 2.11 -22.27 -8.33
CA TYR A 339 2.32 -22.94 -7.04
C TYR A 339 1.38 -22.43 -5.94
N MET A 340 1.20 -21.09 -5.84
CA MET A 340 0.43 -20.46 -4.79
C MET A 340 -0.99 -21.02 -4.74
N TRP A 341 -1.43 -21.46 -3.57
CA TRP A 341 -2.71 -22.14 -3.27
C TRP A 341 -2.94 -23.48 -3.98
N LYS A 342 -1.95 -24.03 -4.69
CA LYS A 342 -2.07 -25.29 -5.42
C LYS A 342 -1.20 -26.40 -4.85
N VAL A 343 -0.15 -26.06 -4.14
CA VAL A 343 0.76 -27.01 -3.47
C VAL A 343 0.93 -26.62 -1.99
N PRO A 344 1.27 -27.57 -1.10
CA PRO A 344 1.65 -27.23 0.28
C PRO A 344 2.98 -26.44 0.31
N TYR A 345 3.05 -25.40 1.14
CA TYR A 345 4.27 -24.62 1.43
C TYR A 345 4.21 -24.00 2.83
#